data_b6e4dd224152bc5028059df6c92a4713
#
_entry.id   b6e4dd224152bc5028059df6c92a4713
#
_cell.length_a   1.000
_cell.length_b   1.000
_cell.length_c   1.000
_cell.angle_alpha   90.00
_cell.angle_beta   90.00
_cell.angle_gamma   90.00
#
_symmetry.space_group_name_H-M   'P 1'
#
loop_
_entity.id
_entity.type
_entity.pdbx_description
1 polymer ?
#
loop_
_entity_poly.entity_id
_entity_poly.type
_entity_poly.pdbx_seq_one_letter_code
_entity_poly.pdbx_strand_id
1 'polypeptide(L)'
;MRLTVQKLTRALVVLLTVLMLAACGGKGVEEETETLPVDQMYSEAKSSMDSGNFERAVRYYKRLVSRFPFGDYAEQAQLDLAYSQYKRNEYDDAISTVYRFIKTYPAHPKIDYAYYLRGLVNFDRNRSYIDRILPSQAGNRDTEAARQSFNDFSEMLRRYPQSRYAADARQRMVYLKNDLANYELTIARYYFRRGAYVGAANRAKYILENYQQSEQIPDALAILVQSYDALGQPELAADAK
;
A
#
# COMPACT_ATOMS: atom_id res chain seq x y z
N MET A 1 -56.43 -23.77 9.64
CA MET A 1 -55.50 -22.76 10.22
C MET A 1 -54.05 -22.89 9.77
N ARG A 2 -53.43 -24.06 9.65
CA ARG A 2 -52.03 -24.24 9.20
C ARG A 2 -51.79 -23.86 7.70
N LEU A 3 -52.74 -24.13 6.82
CA LEU A 3 -52.64 -23.85 5.37
C LEU A 3 -52.69 -22.34 5.01
N THR A 4 -53.37 -21.54 5.82
CA THR A 4 -53.45 -20.08 5.64
C THR A 4 -52.20 -19.37 6.09
N VAL A 5 -51.55 -19.84 7.17
CA VAL A 5 -50.29 -19.31 7.66
C VAL A 5 -49.16 -19.60 6.67
N GLN A 6 -49.12 -20.80 6.07
CA GLN A 6 -48.10 -21.20 5.10
C GLN A 6 -48.20 -20.42 3.76
N LYS A 7 -49.41 -20.03 3.36
CA LYS A 7 -49.62 -19.16 2.17
C LYS A 7 -49.20 -17.72 2.47
N LEU A 8 -49.46 -17.24 3.69
CA LEU A 8 -49.04 -15.88 4.13
C LEU A 8 -47.53 -15.74 4.21
N THR A 9 -46.83 -16.75 4.80
CA THR A 9 -45.37 -16.74 4.86
C THR A 9 -44.70 -16.81 3.49
N ARG A 10 -45.25 -17.60 2.55
CA ARG A 10 -44.73 -17.64 1.17
C ARG A 10 -44.94 -16.31 0.44
N ALA A 11 -46.10 -15.68 0.61
CA ALA A 11 -46.36 -14.36 0.04
C ALA A 11 -45.45 -13.28 0.62
N LEU A 12 -45.18 -13.32 1.92
CA LEU A 12 -44.23 -12.39 2.60
C LEU A 12 -42.79 -12.57 2.11
N VAL A 13 -42.33 -13.81 1.94
CA VAL A 13 -40.98 -14.11 1.43
C VAL A 13 -40.83 -13.65 -0.02
N VAL A 14 -41.83 -13.88 -0.87
CA VAL A 14 -41.84 -13.41 -2.26
C VAL A 14 -41.87 -11.88 -2.32
N LEU A 15 -42.63 -11.22 -1.48
CA LEU A 15 -42.65 -9.75 -1.39
C LEU A 15 -41.29 -9.18 -0.93
N LEU A 16 -40.65 -9.82 0.06
CA LEU A 16 -39.31 -9.42 0.54
C LEU A 16 -38.22 -9.62 -0.51
N THR A 17 -38.28 -10.71 -1.28
CA THR A 17 -37.34 -10.95 -2.40
C THR A 17 -37.55 -9.98 -3.56
N VAL A 18 -38.77 -9.59 -3.88
CA VAL A 18 -39.05 -8.57 -4.91
C VAL A 18 -38.58 -7.19 -4.45
N LEU A 19 -38.74 -6.83 -3.15
CA LEU A 19 -38.19 -5.58 -2.60
C LEU A 19 -36.66 -5.54 -2.63
N MET A 20 -35.98 -6.65 -2.36
CA MET A 20 -34.50 -6.74 -2.43
C MET A 20 -33.97 -6.58 -3.88
N LEU A 21 -34.72 -7.07 -4.88
CA LEU A 21 -34.34 -6.94 -6.30
C LEU A 21 -34.54 -5.50 -6.84
N ALA A 22 -35.45 -4.73 -6.27
CA ALA A 22 -35.68 -3.34 -6.64
C ALA A 22 -34.62 -2.36 -6.10
N ALA A 23 -33.81 -2.77 -5.10
CA ALA A 23 -32.76 -1.96 -4.51
C ALA A 23 -31.43 -1.93 -5.31
N CYS A 24 -31.28 -2.73 -6.37
CA CYS A 24 -30.08 -2.77 -7.23
C CYS A 24 -30.22 -1.92 -8.50
N GLY A 25 -30.73 -0.69 -8.36
CA GLY A 25 -30.83 0.28 -9.46
C GLY A 25 -29.61 1.20 -9.55
N GLY A 26 -28.45 0.69 -9.97
CA GLY A 26 -27.23 1.50 -10.20
C GLY A 26 -27.25 2.38 -11.47
N LYS A 27 -28.40 2.73 -12.01
CA LYS A 27 -28.52 3.51 -13.26
C LYS A 27 -28.36 5.03 -13.11
N GLY A 28 -28.43 5.59 -11.89
CA GLY A 28 -28.50 7.04 -11.72
C GLY A 28 -27.20 7.80 -11.96
N VAL A 29 -26.03 7.19 -11.72
CA VAL A 29 -24.74 7.90 -11.73
C VAL A 29 -24.14 8.00 -13.13
N GLU A 30 -24.34 7.02 -13.99
CA GLU A 30 -23.82 7.07 -15.37
C GLU A 30 -24.55 8.14 -16.20
N GLU A 31 -25.87 8.21 -16.05
CA GLU A 31 -26.72 9.16 -16.77
C GLU A 31 -26.46 10.61 -16.29
N GLU A 32 -26.29 10.82 -14.98
CA GLU A 32 -25.97 12.11 -14.38
C GLU A 32 -24.60 12.64 -14.84
N THR A 33 -23.58 11.78 -14.90
CA THR A 33 -22.20 12.18 -15.29
C THR A 33 -22.03 12.43 -16.79
N GLU A 34 -22.96 12.00 -17.65
CA GLU A 34 -22.88 12.23 -19.10
C GLU A 34 -23.19 13.69 -19.49
N THR A 35 -24.00 14.37 -18.71
CA THR A 35 -24.45 15.74 -19.01
C THR A 35 -23.73 16.84 -18.25
N LEU A 36 -23.04 16.49 -17.14
CA LEU A 36 -22.38 17.49 -16.30
C LEU A 36 -21.20 18.19 -17.00
N PRO A 37 -21.07 19.54 -16.85
CA PRO A 37 -19.83 20.26 -17.17
C PRO A 37 -18.65 19.78 -16.31
N VAL A 38 -17.41 20.01 -16.81
CA VAL A 38 -16.20 19.53 -16.17
C VAL A 38 -16.00 20.04 -14.73
N ASP A 39 -16.30 21.31 -14.50
CA ASP A 39 -16.20 21.98 -13.19
C ASP A 39 -17.17 21.39 -12.17
N GLN A 40 -18.43 21.15 -12.59
CA GLN A 40 -19.46 20.52 -11.74
C GLN A 40 -19.08 19.06 -11.45
N MET A 41 -18.63 18.31 -12.46
CA MET A 41 -18.20 16.93 -12.27
C MET A 41 -17.03 16.85 -11.29
N TYR A 42 -16.06 17.76 -11.38
CA TYR A 42 -14.95 17.85 -10.45
C TYR A 42 -15.43 18.19 -9.04
N SER A 43 -16.33 19.16 -8.90
CA SER A 43 -16.92 19.57 -7.61
C SER A 43 -17.63 18.43 -6.92
N GLU A 44 -18.45 17.65 -7.64
CA GLU A 44 -19.14 16.46 -7.11
C GLU A 44 -18.17 15.35 -6.67
N ALA A 45 -17.14 15.10 -7.49
CA ALA A 45 -16.08 14.15 -7.16
C ALA A 45 -15.34 14.56 -5.89
N LYS A 46 -14.96 15.83 -5.80
CA LYS A 46 -14.25 16.42 -4.68
C LYS A 46 -15.07 16.40 -3.40
N SER A 47 -16.34 16.80 -3.46
CA SER A 47 -17.28 16.72 -2.33
C SER A 47 -17.44 15.29 -1.82
N SER A 48 -17.53 14.32 -2.74
CA SER A 48 -17.60 12.89 -2.39
C SER A 48 -16.33 12.43 -1.70
N MET A 49 -15.16 12.84 -2.20
CA MET A 49 -13.86 12.52 -1.59
C MET A 49 -13.72 13.13 -0.19
N ASP A 50 -14.09 14.39 -0.03
CA ASP A 50 -13.97 15.13 1.23
C ASP A 50 -14.95 14.61 2.31
N SER A 51 -16.11 14.06 1.90
CA SER A 51 -17.06 13.38 2.78
C SER A 51 -16.68 11.92 3.08
N GLY A 52 -15.57 11.41 2.52
CA GLY A 52 -15.12 10.02 2.69
C GLY A 52 -15.84 9.00 1.83
N ASN A 53 -16.73 9.42 0.92
CA ASN A 53 -17.36 8.53 -0.05
C ASN A 53 -16.42 8.29 -1.25
N PHE A 54 -15.33 7.56 -0.99
CA PHE A 54 -14.30 7.31 -1.99
C PHE A 54 -14.81 6.47 -3.17
N GLU A 55 -15.84 5.67 -2.97
CA GLU A 55 -16.44 4.91 -4.07
C GLU A 55 -17.08 5.84 -5.10
N ARG A 56 -17.90 6.79 -4.66
CA ARG A 56 -18.50 7.78 -5.55
C ARG A 56 -17.42 8.67 -6.16
N ALA A 57 -16.43 9.10 -5.36
CA ALA A 57 -15.32 9.91 -5.85
C ALA A 57 -14.56 9.22 -7.01
N VAL A 58 -14.21 7.93 -6.87
CA VAL A 58 -13.55 7.14 -7.92
C VAL A 58 -14.38 7.11 -9.20
N ARG A 59 -15.70 6.87 -9.11
CA ARG A 59 -16.57 6.85 -10.29
C ARG A 59 -16.57 8.20 -11.03
N TYR A 60 -16.73 9.31 -10.30
CA TYR A 60 -16.75 10.64 -10.90
C TYR A 60 -15.40 11.03 -11.49
N TYR A 61 -14.30 10.81 -10.76
CA TYR A 61 -12.96 11.12 -11.28
C TYR A 61 -12.59 10.25 -12.49
N LYS A 62 -12.90 8.94 -12.49
CA LYS A 62 -12.68 8.07 -13.66
C LYS A 62 -13.43 8.61 -14.89
N ARG A 63 -14.69 9.02 -14.69
CA ARG A 63 -15.51 9.57 -15.78
C ARG A 63 -14.97 10.91 -16.27
N LEU A 64 -14.57 11.80 -15.34
CA LEU A 64 -13.98 13.11 -15.67
C LEU A 64 -12.72 12.94 -16.52
N VAL A 65 -11.77 12.15 -16.08
CA VAL A 65 -10.50 11.92 -16.81
C VAL A 65 -10.75 11.26 -18.18
N SER A 66 -11.79 10.43 -18.31
CA SER A 66 -12.17 9.81 -19.58
C SER A 66 -12.78 10.81 -20.57
N ARG A 67 -13.68 11.70 -20.10
CA ARG A 67 -14.37 12.68 -20.97
C ARG A 67 -13.54 13.91 -21.28
N PHE A 68 -12.75 14.34 -20.32
CA PHE A 68 -11.93 15.56 -20.37
C PHE A 68 -10.48 15.21 -20.04
N PRO A 69 -9.73 14.60 -20.98
CA PRO A 69 -8.38 14.07 -20.70
C PRO A 69 -7.31 15.16 -20.54
N PHE A 70 -7.64 16.43 -20.81
CA PHE A 70 -6.69 17.55 -20.79
C PHE A 70 -7.23 18.74 -19.97
N GLY A 71 -6.31 19.58 -19.48
CA GLY A 71 -6.60 20.79 -18.71
C GLY A 71 -6.49 20.58 -17.20
N ASP A 72 -6.51 21.67 -16.46
CA ASP A 72 -6.22 21.71 -15.01
C ASP A 72 -7.11 20.78 -14.19
N TYR A 73 -8.38 20.66 -14.55
CA TYR A 73 -9.29 19.73 -13.89
C TYR A 73 -8.90 18.26 -14.09
N ALA A 74 -8.43 17.90 -15.30
CA ALA A 74 -8.02 16.54 -15.60
C ALA A 74 -6.74 16.16 -14.83
N GLU A 75 -5.78 17.10 -14.74
CA GLU A 75 -4.54 16.90 -14.01
C GLU A 75 -4.83 16.66 -12.52
N GLN A 76 -5.57 17.56 -11.89
CA GLN A 76 -5.93 17.40 -10.47
C GLN A 76 -6.82 16.19 -10.23
N ALA A 77 -7.81 15.93 -11.11
CA ALA A 77 -8.69 14.78 -10.99
C ALA A 77 -7.95 13.43 -11.07
N GLN A 78 -6.89 13.34 -11.88
CA GLN A 78 -6.08 12.13 -11.95
C GLN A 78 -5.32 11.87 -10.65
N LEU A 79 -4.81 12.91 -10.01
CA LEU A 79 -4.14 12.80 -8.72
C LEU A 79 -5.13 12.44 -7.59
N ASP A 80 -6.29 13.09 -7.57
CA ASP A 80 -7.36 12.84 -6.60
C ASP A 80 -8.00 11.45 -6.80
N LEU A 81 -8.05 10.96 -8.06
CA LEU A 81 -8.44 9.57 -8.38
C LEU A 81 -7.48 8.58 -7.72
N ALA A 82 -6.18 8.78 -7.90
CA ALA A 82 -5.18 7.89 -7.30
C ALA A 82 -5.30 7.86 -5.76
N TYR A 83 -5.51 9.01 -5.14
CA TYR A 83 -5.75 9.09 -3.70
C TYR A 83 -7.03 8.36 -3.28
N SER A 84 -8.12 8.55 -4.02
CA SER A 84 -9.41 7.90 -3.72
C SER A 84 -9.34 6.38 -3.86
N GLN A 85 -8.62 5.88 -4.88
CA GLN A 85 -8.32 4.46 -5.06
C GLN A 85 -7.49 3.90 -3.91
N TYR A 86 -6.44 4.62 -3.48
CA TYR A 86 -5.64 4.27 -2.32
C TYR A 86 -6.50 4.16 -1.05
N LYS A 87 -7.40 5.10 -0.81
CA LYS A 87 -8.31 5.09 0.36
C LYS A 87 -9.31 3.93 0.34
N ARG A 88 -9.59 3.38 -0.83
CA ARG A 88 -10.40 2.16 -1.00
C ARG A 88 -9.59 0.86 -0.92
N ASN A 89 -8.27 0.93 -0.69
CA ASN A 89 -7.34 -0.20 -0.77
C ASN A 89 -7.27 -0.83 -2.18
N GLU A 90 -7.62 -0.10 -3.22
CA GLU A 90 -7.44 -0.46 -4.63
C GLU A 90 -5.99 -0.14 -5.04
N TYR A 91 -5.03 -0.83 -4.41
CA TYR A 91 -3.61 -0.45 -4.48
C TYR A 91 -3.02 -0.56 -5.89
N ASP A 92 -3.40 -1.58 -6.68
CA ASP A 92 -2.88 -1.77 -8.03
C ASP A 92 -3.39 -0.68 -8.98
N ASP A 93 -4.67 -0.30 -8.86
CA ASP A 93 -5.24 0.82 -9.61
C ASP A 93 -4.59 2.15 -9.19
N ALA A 94 -4.42 2.37 -7.89
CA ALA A 94 -3.78 3.58 -7.36
C ALA A 94 -2.34 3.74 -7.87
N ILE A 95 -1.54 2.68 -7.82
CA ILE A 95 -0.17 2.66 -8.35
C ILE A 95 -0.15 2.99 -9.83
N SER A 96 -0.99 2.33 -10.63
CA SER A 96 -1.09 2.57 -12.08
C SER A 96 -1.44 4.04 -12.38
N THR A 97 -2.42 4.59 -11.62
CA THR A 97 -2.87 5.97 -11.80
C THR A 97 -1.78 6.97 -11.40
N VAL A 98 -1.06 6.76 -10.30
CA VAL A 98 0.06 7.61 -9.86
C VAL A 98 1.21 7.57 -10.87
N TYR A 99 1.61 6.40 -11.35
CA TYR A 99 2.67 6.29 -12.37
C TYR A 99 2.31 7.06 -13.63
N ARG A 100 1.07 6.93 -14.10
CA ARG A 100 0.60 7.68 -15.26
C ARG A 100 0.65 9.18 -14.99
N PHE A 101 0.20 9.64 -13.82
CA PHE A 101 0.26 11.05 -13.42
C PHE A 101 1.70 11.59 -13.46
N ILE A 102 2.64 10.91 -12.80
CA ILE A 102 4.05 11.31 -12.73
C ILE A 102 4.67 11.40 -14.14
N LYS A 103 4.32 10.46 -15.02
CA LYS A 103 4.81 10.43 -16.39
C LYS A 103 4.22 11.54 -17.26
N THR A 104 2.92 11.83 -17.08
CA THR A 104 2.19 12.78 -17.93
C THR A 104 2.39 14.22 -17.48
N TYR A 105 2.49 14.46 -16.17
CA TYR A 105 2.54 15.79 -15.57
C TYR A 105 3.77 16.01 -14.67
N PRO A 106 4.99 15.86 -15.19
CA PRO A 106 6.22 15.92 -14.38
C PRO A 106 6.50 17.31 -13.77
N ALA A 107 5.89 18.37 -14.29
CA ALA A 107 6.02 19.74 -13.80
C ALA A 107 4.82 20.22 -12.96
N HIS A 108 3.88 19.33 -12.64
CA HIS A 108 2.70 19.70 -11.85
C HIS A 108 3.09 20.20 -10.45
N PRO A 109 2.45 21.27 -9.91
CA PRO A 109 2.80 21.83 -8.60
C PRO A 109 2.75 20.86 -7.41
N LYS A 110 1.96 19.79 -7.53
CA LYS A 110 1.84 18.72 -6.51
C LYS A 110 2.56 17.42 -6.91
N ILE A 111 3.57 17.51 -7.74
CA ILE A 111 4.30 16.32 -8.20
C ILE A 111 5.03 15.61 -7.05
N ASP A 112 5.53 16.36 -6.07
CA ASP A 112 6.10 15.83 -4.84
C ASP A 112 5.11 14.96 -4.06
N TYR A 113 3.84 15.37 -3.99
CA TYR A 113 2.77 14.57 -3.41
C TYR A 113 2.52 13.28 -4.20
N ALA A 114 2.58 13.32 -5.53
CA ALA A 114 2.40 12.10 -6.33
C ALA A 114 3.50 11.06 -6.05
N TYR A 115 4.77 11.49 -5.95
CA TYR A 115 5.87 10.61 -5.53
C TYR A 115 5.68 10.07 -4.11
N TYR A 116 5.24 10.91 -3.19
CA TYR A 116 4.93 10.49 -1.83
C TYR A 116 3.76 9.49 -1.79
N LEU A 117 2.66 9.74 -2.52
CA LEU A 117 1.51 8.84 -2.61
C LEU A 117 1.90 7.47 -3.17
N ARG A 118 2.79 7.41 -4.16
CA ARG A 118 3.33 6.16 -4.69
C ARG A 118 4.00 5.33 -3.59
N GLY A 119 4.85 5.96 -2.78
CA GLY A 119 5.46 5.33 -1.61
C GLY A 119 4.45 4.84 -0.58
N LEU A 120 3.40 5.65 -0.30
CA LEU A 120 2.32 5.28 0.63
C LEU A 120 1.54 4.05 0.17
N VAL A 121 1.19 4.00 -1.11
CA VAL A 121 0.41 2.88 -1.66
C VAL A 121 1.19 1.57 -1.51
N ASN A 122 2.48 1.56 -1.86
CA ASN A 122 3.34 0.38 -1.68
C ASN A 122 3.60 0.07 -0.20
N PHE A 123 3.65 1.08 0.66
CA PHE A 123 3.79 0.92 2.11
C PHE A 123 2.59 0.18 2.72
N ASP A 124 1.38 0.60 2.37
CA ASP A 124 0.16 0.01 2.91
C ASP A 124 -0.21 -1.31 2.23
N ARG A 125 0.16 -1.51 0.96
CA ARG A 125 0.03 -2.77 0.23
C ARG A 125 0.78 -3.91 0.95
N ASN A 126 1.97 -3.61 1.49
CA ASN A 126 2.76 -4.55 2.29
C ASN A 126 2.11 -4.90 3.64
N ARG A 127 1.19 -4.08 4.14
CA ARG A 127 0.55 -4.25 5.44
C ARG A 127 -0.82 -4.88 5.29
N SER A 128 -0.89 -6.22 5.36
CA SER A 128 -2.17 -6.93 5.43
C SER A 128 -3.05 -6.36 6.55
N TYR A 129 -4.36 -6.33 6.32
CA TYR A 129 -5.32 -5.90 7.34
C TYR A 129 -5.17 -6.67 8.66
N ILE A 130 -4.74 -7.93 8.58
CA ILE A 130 -4.47 -8.81 9.72
C ILE A 130 -3.22 -8.36 10.48
N ASP A 131 -2.19 -7.86 9.80
CA ASP A 131 -0.95 -7.38 10.42
C ASP A 131 -1.15 -6.08 11.22
N ARG A 132 -2.23 -5.34 10.97
CA ARG A 132 -2.62 -4.16 11.78
C ARG A 132 -3.23 -4.56 13.13
N ILE A 133 -3.82 -5.75 13.22
CA ILE A 133 -4.55 -6.23 14.42
C ILE A 133 -3.73 -7.24 15.20
N LEU A 134 -2.99 -8.09 14.50
CA LEU A 134 -2.12 -9.13 15.08
C LEU A 134 -0.73 -8.95 14.48
N PRO A 135 0.31 -8.60 15.28
CA PRO A 135 1.69 -8.60 14.81
C PRO A 135 2.03 -10.01 14.33
N SER A 136 1.96 -10.24 13.01
CA SER A 136 2.23 -11.55 12.45
C SER A 136 3.73 -11.82 12.48
N GLN A 137 4.07 -13.09 12.67
CA GLN A 137 5.45 -13.56 12.59
C GLN A 137 6.00 -13.24 11.19
N ALA A 138 7.21 -12.72 11.14
CA ALA A 138 7.90 -12.10 9.99
C ALA A 138 8.02 -12.96 8.70
N GLY A 139 7.41 -14.14 8.63
CA GLY A 139 7.58 -15.10 7.54
C GLY A 139 6.66 -14.92 6.33
N ASN A 140 5.65 -14.05 6.39
CA ASN A 140 4.59 -14.01 5.37
C ASN A 140 4.35 -12.61 4.78
N ARG A 141 5.31 -11.69 4.89
CA ARG A 141 5.20 -10.34 4.36
C ARG A 141 5.71 -10.24 2.93
N ASP A 142 5.04 -9.45 2.12
CA ASP A 142 5.49 -9.10 0.77
C ASP A 142 6.69 -8.14 0.86
N THR A 143 7.89 -8.72 0.99
CA THR A 143 9.14 -7.96 1.06
C THR A 143 9.40 -7.14 -0.21
N GLU A 144 8.83 -7.52 -1.34
CA GLU A 144 8.97 -6.78 -2.59
C GLU A 144 8.23 -5.44 -2.52
N ALA A 145 6.99 -5.41 -2.01
CA ALA A 145 6.25 -4.17 -1.81
C ALA A 145 6.95 -3.26 -0.78
N ALA A 146 7.54 -3.82 0.29
CA ALA A 146 8.32 -3.05 1.25
C ALA A 146 9.57 -2.41 0.63
N ARG A 147 10.32 -3.17 -0.19
CA ARG A 147 11.48 -2.65 -0.93
C ARG A 147 11.08 -1.58 -1.94
N GLN A 148 9.99 -1.81 -2.67
CA GLN A 148 9.49 -0.83 -3.62
C GLN A 148 9.07 0.46 -2.92
N SER A 149 8.36 0.38 -1.79
CA SER A 149 8.00 1.54 -0.98
C SER A 149 9.24 2.32 -0.49
N PHE A 150 10.27 1.61 -0.03
CA PHE A 150 11.54 2.23 0.39
C PHE A 150 12.19 2.98 -0.78
N ASN A 151 12.24 2.38 -1.97
CA ASN A 151 12.80 2.99 -3.17
C ASN A 151 11.98 4.22 -3.61
N ASP A 152 10.64 4.15 -3.52
CA ASP A 152 9.74 5.25 -3.89
C ASP A 152 9.93 6.46 -2.96
N PHE A 153 10.01 6.24 -1.64
CA PHE A 153 10.32 7.31 -0.70
C PHE A 153 11.73 7.85 -0.86
N SER A 154 12.72 7.00 -1.14
CA SER A 154 14.08 7.42 -1.43
C SER A 154 14.15 8.31 -2.66
N GLU A 155 13.46 7.95 -3.75
CA GLU A 155 13.37 8.78 -4.95
C GLU A 155 12.66 10.11 -4.67
N MET A 156 11.56 10.08 -3.92
CA MET A 156 10.84 11.28 -3.50
C MET A 156 11.76 12.24 -2.73
N LEU A 157 12.48 11.76 -1.74
CA LEU A 157 13.38 12.58 -0.93
C LEU A 157 14.57 13.13 -1.72
N ARG A 158 15.11 12.37 -2.67
CA ARG A 158 16.19 12.82 -3.55
C ARG A 158 15.73 13.94 -4.49
N ARG A 159 14.50 13.84 -5.04
CA ARG A 159 13.95 14.84 -5.98
C ARG A 159 13.38 16.07 -5.26
N TYR A 160 12.74 15.86 -4.11
CA TYR A 160 11.97 16.87 -3.38
C TYR A 160 12.34 16.89 -1.89
N PRO A 161 13.61 17.18 -1.53
CA PRO A 161 14.09 17.10 -0.14
C PRO A 161 13.40 18.11 0.79
N GLN A 162 12.85 19.19 0.23
CA GLN A 162 12.15 20.26 0.97
C GLN A 162 10.61 20.09 0.95
N SER A 163 10.09 18.98 0.38
CA SER A 163 8.66 18.72 0.41
C SER A 163 8.15 18.60 1.85
N ARG A 164 6.93 19.09 2.08
CA ARG A 164 6.25 18.95 3.37
C ARG A 164 6.06 17.50 3.80
N TYR A 165 6.13 16.55 2.87
CA TYR A 165 6.02 15.12 3.13
C TYR A 165 7.37 14.46 3.46
N ALA A 166 8.48 15.19 3.37
CA ALA A 166 9.82 14.61 3.52
C ALA A 166 10.08 14.05 4.93
N ALA A 167 9.54 14.67 5.97
CA ALA A 167 9.71 14.19 7.34
C ALA A 167 9.01 12.83 7.55
N ASP A 168 7.76 12.71 7.12
CA ASP A 168 7.01 11.45 7.21
C ASP A 168 7.63 10.35 6.33
N ALA A 169 8.06 10.69 5.11
CA ALA A 169 8.74 9.75 4.23
C ALA A 169 10.01 9.15 4.89
N ARG A 170 10.85 9.98 5.54
CA ARG A 170 12.04 9.49 6.28
C ARG A 170 11.66 8.55 7.42
N GLN A 171 10.63 8.89 8.19
CA GLN A 171 10.16 8.06 9.29
C GLN A 171 9.68 6.68 8.80
N ARG A 172 8.93 6.65 7.69
CA ARG A 172 8.51 5.40 7.06
C ARG A 172 9.68 4.59 6.52
N MET A 173 10.69 5.23 5.97
CA MET A 173 11.92 4.54 5.52
C MET A 173 12.69 3.89 6.66
N VAL A 174 12.75 4.53 7.84
CA VAL A 174 13.33 3.90 9.04
C VAL A 174 12.55 2.66 9.43
N TYR A 175 11.21 2.77 9.47
CA TYR A 175 10.35 1.62 9.74
C TYR A 175 10.57 0.47 8.74
N LEU A 176 10.56 0.77 7.43
CA LEU A 176 10.76 -0.23 6.37
C LEU A 176 12.14 -0.90 6.46
N LYS A 177 13.20 -0.13 6.77
CA LYS A 177 14.54 -0.67 6.97
C LYS A 177 14.56 -1.69 8.12
N ASN A 178 13.97 -1.34 9.26
CA ASN A 178 13.90 -2.23 10.42
C ASN A 178 13.05 -3.48 10.12
N ASP A 179 11.94 -3.33 9.39
CA ASP A 179 11.06 -4.43 9.02
C ASP A 179 11.76 -5.43 8.07
N LEU A 180 12.46 -4.92 7.05
CA LEU A 180 13.25 -5.73 6.12
C LEU A 180 14.42 -6.43 6.81
N ALA A 181 15.13 -5.73 7.71
CA ALA A 181 16.20 -6.33 8.49
C ALA A 181 15.68 -7.45 9.43
N ASN A 182 14.52 -7.24 10.07
CA ASN A 182 13.89 -8.25 10.92
C ASN A 182 13.45 -9.50 10.13
N TYR A 183 12.97 -9.32 8.90
CA TYR A 183 12.67 -10.45 8.01
C TYR A 183 13.93 -11.30 7.74
N GLU A 184 15.04 -10.67 7.34
CA GLU A 184 16.31 -11.37 7.09
C GLU A 184 16.86 -12.05 8.37
N LEU A 185 16.72 -11.37 9.53
CA LEU A 185 17.12 -11.93 10.83
C LEU A 185 16.31 -13.18 11.18
N THR A 186 15.03 -13.19 10.88
CA THR A 186 14.15 -14.36 11.09
C THR A 186 14.63 -15.55 10.26
N ILE A 187 15.03 -15.32 9.01
CA ILE A 187 15.60 -16.34 8.13
C ILE A 187 16.95 -16.81 8.66
N ALA A 188 17.82 -15.89 9.10
CA ALA A 188 19.11 -16.22 9.68
C ALA A 188 18.97 -17.14 10.90
N ARG A 189 18.05 -16.78 11.82
CA ARG A 189 17.71 -17.60 13.00
C ARG A 189 17.16 -18.98 12.62
N TYR A 190 16.34 -19.06 11.59
CA TYR A 190 15.83 -20.35 11.09
C TYR A 190 16.96 -21.23 10.58
N TYR A 191 17.86 -20.73 9.74
CA TYR A 191 19.01 -21.46 9.23
C TYR A 191 19.95 -21.90 10.37
N PHE A 192 20.21 -21.01 11.32
CA PHE A 192 21.05 -21.31 12.48
C PHE A 192 20.49 -22.51 13.28
N ARG A 193 19.19 -22.48 13.61
CA ARG A 193 18.53 -23.60 14.33
C ARG A 193 18.54 -24.92 13.56
N ARG A 194 18.65 -24.88 12.24
CA ARG A 194 18.75 -26.06 11.38
C ARG A 194 20.18 -26.56 11.17
N GLY A 195 21.17 -25.93 11.78
CA GLY A 195 22.59 -26.25 11.58
C GLY A 195 23.15 -25.79 10.23
N ALA A 196 22.40 -25.02 9.46
CA ALA A 196 22.85 -24.47 8.17
C ALA A 196 23.63 -23.15 8.42
N TYR A 197 24.77 -23.27 9.09
CA TYR A 197 25.54 -22.11 9.60
C TYR A 197 26.05 -21.19 8.50
N VAL A 198 26.46 -21.72 7.33
CA VAL A 198 26.83 -20.91 6.17
C VAL A 198 25.66 -20.02 5.71
N GLY A 199 24.47 -20.58 5.64
CA GLY A 199 23.26 -19.84 5.29
C GLY A 199 22.91 -18.78 6.33
N ALA A 200 23.06 -19.11 7.62
CA ALA A 200 22.80 -18.17 8.71
C ALA A 200 23.81 -17.00 8.68
N ALA A 201 25.11 -17.27 8.50
CA ALA A 201 26.16 -16.26 8.38
C ALA A 201 25.91 -15.34 7.18
N ASN A 202 25.57 -15.87 6.02
CA ASN A 202 25.29 -15.07 4.82
C ASN A 202 24.10 -14.13 5.03
N ARG A 203 23.02 -14.57 5.70
CA ARG A 203 21.88 -13.72 6.01
C ARG A 203 22.22 -12.65 7.04
N ALA A 204 22.97 -13.00 8.08
CA ALA A 204 23.45 -12.03 9.05
C ALA A 204 24.35 -10.95 8.40
N LYS A 205 25.31 -11.38 7.57
CA LYS A 205 26.16 -10.47 6.80
C LYS A 205 25.37 -9.55 5.88
N TYR A 206 24.34 -10.07 5.22
CA TYR A 206 23.44 -9.26 4.37
C TYR A 206 22.77 -8.13 5.15
N ILE A 207 22.37 -8.38 6.42
CA ILE A 207 21.79 -7.33 7.29
C ILE A 207 22.84 -6.25 7.56
N LEU A 208 24.08 -6.62 7.90
CA LEU A 208 25.16 -5.69 8.23
C LEU A 208 25.53 -4.80 7.03
N GLU A 209 25.47 -5.35 5.82
CA GLU A 209 25.84 -4.65 4.59
C GLU A 209 24.70 -3.74 4.07
N ASN A 210 23.45 -4.19 4.16
CA ASN A 210 22.33 -3.53 3.48
C ASN A 210 21.40 -2.75 4.41
N TYR A 211 21.37 -3.07 5.72
CA TYR A 211 20.47 -2.46 6.69
C TYR A 211 21.23 -1.81 7.85
N GLN A 212 22.30 -1.10 7.54
CA GLN A 212 23.08 -0.33 8.52
C GLN A 212 22.18 0.60 9.33
N GLN A 213 22.44 0.71 10.63
CA GLN A 213 21.65 1.46 11.60
C GLN A 213 20.23 0.87 11.87
N SER A 214 19.93 -0.37 11.45
CA SER A 214 18.73 -1.04 11.90
C SER A 214 18.89 -1.56 13.34
N GLU A 215 17.79 -1.69 14.05
CA GLU A 215 17.75 -2.22 15.41
C GLU A 215 18.22 -3.69 15.49
N GLN A 216 18.28 -4.38 14.35
CA GLN A 216 18.65 -5.79 14.22
C GLN A 216 20.16 -6.03 14.12
N ILE A 217 20.99 -4.99 14.04
CA ILE A 217 22.45 -5.12 13.89
C ILE A 217 23.10 -5.94 15.02
N PRO A 218 22.80 -5.71 16.32
CA PRO A 218 23.40 -6.50 17.38
C PRO A 218 23.08 -8.01 17.29
N ASP A 219 21.83 -8.34 16.98
CA ASP A 219 21.38 -9.73 16.82
C ASP A 219 22.01 -10.40 15.58
N ALA A 220 22.16 -9.65 14.48
CA ALA A 220 22.82 -10.14 13.27
C ALA A 220 24.30 -10.45 13.54
N LEU A 221 25.01 -9.57 14.25
CA LEU A 221 26.39 -9.82 14.67
C LEU A 221 26.50 -11.06 15.55
N ALA A 222 25.60 -11.21 16.52
CA ALA A 222 25.60 -12.39 17.38
C ALA A 222 25.42 -13.70 16.60
N ILE A 223 24.50 -13.73 15.62
CA ILE A 223 24.31 -14.90 14.75
C ILE A 223 25.53 -15.12 13.86
N LEU A 224 26.16 -14.08 13.35
CA LEU A 224 27.34 -14.19 12.49
C LEU A 224 28.49 -14.82 13.25
N VAL A 225 28.81 -14.31 14.44
CA VAL A 225 29.87 -14.84 15.33
C VAL A 225 29.61 -16.30 15.65
N GLN A 226 28.40 -16.64 16.16
CA GLN A 226 28.04 -18.01 16.51
C GLN A 226 28.10 -18.96 15.31
N SER A 227 27.75 -18.48 14.11
CA SER A 227 27.81 -19.28 12.89
C SER A 227 29.26 -19.58 12.50
N TYR A 228 30.17 -18.60 12.61
CA TYR A 228 31.60 -18.81 12.34
C TYR A 228 32.25 -19.72 13.37
N ASP A 229 31.91 -19.59 14.66
CA ASP A 229 32.37 -20.51 15.71
C ASP A 229 31.91 -21.95 15.42
N ALA A 230 30.66 -22.16 15.03
CA ALA A 230 30.12 -23.47 14.68
C ALA A 230 30.73 -24.08 13.39
N LEU A 231 31.25 -23.24 12.50
CA LEU A 231 31.98 -23.63 11.27
C LEU A 231 33.47 -23.89 11.52
N GLY A 232 33.98 -23.69 12.76
CA GLY A 232 35.39 -23.84 13.07
C GLY A 232 36.26 -22.75 12.47
N GLN A 233 35.73 -21.53 12.32
CA GLN A 233 36.43 -20.37 11.76
C GLN A 233 36.62 -19.26 12.81
N PRO A 234 37.50 -19.47 13.83
CA PRO A 234 37.61 -18.55 14.94
C PRO A 234 38.18 -17.18 14.55
N GLU A 235 38.95 -17.08 13.48
CA GLU A 235 39.49 -15.80 13.00
C GLU A 235 38.34 -14.92 12.49
N LEU A 236 37.42 -15.45 11.67
CA LEU A 236 36.26 -14.70 11.19
C LEU A 236 35.28 -14.38 12.33
N ALA A 237 35.17 -15.26 13.33
CA ALA A 237 34.36 -14.97 14.51
C ALA A 237 34.95 -13.84 15.36
N ALA A 238 36.27 -13.73 15.43
CA ALA A 238 36.97 -12.64 16.13
C ALA A 238 36.82 -11.30 15.40
N ASP A 239 36.92 -11.31 14.06
CA ASP A 239 36.75 -10.11 13.23
C ASP A 239 35.29 -9.56 13.25
N ALA A 240 34.31 -10.41 13.55
CA ALA A 240 32.91 -10.03 13.65
C ALA A 240 32.48 -9.55 15.05
N LYS A 241 33.37 -9.54 16.03
CA LYS A 241 33.10 -9.08 17.42
C LYS A 241 33.40 -7.60 17.57
#